data_a02fd3b7d97d8aa13037c9eda4b9c289
#
_entry.id   a02fd3b7d97d8aa13037c9eda4b9c289
#
_cell.length_a   1.000
_cell.length_b   1.000
_cell.length_c   1.000
_cell.angle_alpha   90.00
_cell.angle_beta   90.00
_cell.angle_gamma   90.00
#
_symmetry.space_group_name_H-M   'P 1'
#
loop_
_entity.id
_entity.type
_entity.pdbx_description
1 polymer ?
#
loop_
_entity_poly.entity_id
_entity_poly.type
_entity_poly.pdbx_seq_one_letter_code
_entity_poly.pdbx_strand_id
1 'polypeptide(L)'
;MKTGLSFSYVARNLMARKLTTILTATGMALVVFVFATVLMMTEGLRQTLAGTGSYNNVVIIRQGSQTEVQSSVSREQANIIAALPGLASQPDLGTSISREVIVLVNLPRKDGEGLANIVVHGTSPVGIHMRQQIRVMQGRTFRPGSSEIIVGKGLTSGKLGLRLGDSISFGLREWRIVGVFDAGSSGFDSEVWGDSEQMMQAFRRQSYSSLVVGLRDSASYDTFAAALARQPGVKVDIRRESLFYADQSEKMSGFIEILGKTITLIFSIGAVIGAMITMYSSVANRTREIGTLRALGFQRGNIIMAFIQEATLLGALAGVLGLIVASFMQFVEISTTNIQTFSEVVFRLILTPEIVLQVMLFSIFMGVLGGVLPAIRAARLEIVNALRSG
;
A
#
# COMPACT_ATOMS: atom_id res chain seq x y z
N MET A 1 -18.08 -48.74 -12.37
CA MET A 1 -17.87 -47.28 -12.39
C MET A 1 -16.35 -47.07 -12.47
N LYS A 2 -15.81 -46.67 -13.61
CA LYS A 2 -14.39 -46.35 -13.74
C LYS A 2 -14.15 -44.99 -13.08
N THR A 3 -13.35 -45.01 -12.01
CA THR A 3 -12.83 -43.81 -11.31
C THR A 3 -12.21 -42.85 -12.32
N GLY A 4 -12.32 -41.54 -12.09
CA GLY A 4 -11.80 -40.48 -12.97
C GLY A 4 -10.32 -40.64 -13.31
N LEU A 5 -9.87 -39.95 -14.36
CA LEU A 5 -8.47 -39.94 -14.75
C LEU A 5 -7.60 -39.43 -13.59
N SER A 6 -6.53 -40.20 -13.29
CA SER A 6 -5.67 -39.92 -12.14
C SER A 6 -4.93 -38.59 -12.28
N PHE A 7 -4.77 -37.85 -11.19
CA PHE A 7 -3.98 -36.62 -11.11
C PHE A 7 -2.55 -36.78 -11.67
N SER A 8 -1.93 -37.98 -11.43
CA SER A 8 -0.60 -38.26 -11.96
C SER A 8 -0.56 -38.32 -13.49
N TYR A 9 -1.65 -38.71 -14.14
CA TYR A 9 -1.79 -38.68 -15.61
C TYR A 9 -1.77 -37.21 -16.10
N VAL A 10 -2.51 -36.32 -15.48
CA VAL A 10 -2.56 -34.88 -15.82
C VAL A 10 -1.19 -34.21 -15.64
N ALA A 11 -0.53 -34.47 -14.52
CA ALA A 11 0.79 -33.91 -14.24
C ALA A 11 1.86 -34.38 -15.26
N ARG A 12 1.82 -35.67 -15.63
CA ARG A 12 2.74 -36.25 -16.63
C ARG A 12 2.53 -35.62 -18.02
N ASN A 13 1.29 -35.30 -18.38
CA ASN A 13 0.98 -34.68 -19.64
C ASN A 13 1.51 -33.23 -19.72
N LEU A 14 1.42 -32.47 -18.65
CA LEU A 14 2.04 -31.13 -18.56
C LEU A 14 3.56 -31.22 -18.73
N MET A 15 4.20 -32.20 -18.10
CA MET A 15 5.65 -32.42 -18.22
C MET A 15 6.08 -32.89 -19.63
N ALA A 16 5.23 -33.59 -20.37
CA ALA A 16 5.53 -34.04 -21.74
C ALA A 16 5.60 -32.87 -22.74
N ARG A 17 4.97 -31.72 -22.42
CA ARG A 17 4.90 -30.51 -23.28
C ARG A 17 5.54 -29.31 -22.63
N LYS A 18 6.76 -29.45 -22.19
CA LYS A 18 7.47 -28.43 -21.38
C LYS A 18 7.41 -27.03 -21.98
N LEU A 19 7.65 -26.87 -23.29
CA LEU A 19 7.71 -25.55 -23.91
C LEU A 19 6.36 -24.81 -23.89
N THR A 20 5.28 -25.47 -24.32
CA THR A 20 3.94 -24.87 -24.32
C THR A 20 3.44 -24.60 -22.91
N THR A 21 3.69 -25.52 -21.98
CA THR A 21 3.35 -25.37 -20.56
C THR A 21 4.08 -24.16 -19.94
N ILE A 22 5.39 -24.04 -20.18
CA ILE A 22 6.20 -22.92 -19.68
C ILE A 22 5.71 -21.59 -20.27
N LEU A 23 5.52 -21.51 -21.58
CA LEU A 23 5.04 -20.27 -22.24
C LEU A 23 3.68 -19.84 -21.69
N THR A 24 2.73 -20.77 -21.56
CA THR A 24 1.41 -20.44 -21.02
C THR A 24 1.48 -20.05 -19.55
N ALA A 25 2.21 -20.81 -18.74
CA ALA A 25 2.38 -20.53 -17.32
C ALA A 25 3.09 -19.19 -17.11
N THR A 26 4.11 -18.86 -17.90
CA THR A 26 4.82 -17.56 -17.80
C THR A 26 3.93 -16.41 -18.22
N GLY A 27 3.15 -16.53 -19.28
CA GLY A 27 2.19 -15.51 -19.70
C GLY A 27 1.14 -15.23 -18.62
N MET A 28 0.59 -16.27 -18.00
CA MET A 28 -0.33 -16.13 -16.88
C MET A 28 0.38 -15.59 -15.63
N ALA A 29 1.61 -16.05 -15.33
CA ALA A 29 2.38 -15.62 -14.19
C ALA A 29 2.71 -14.12 -14.23
N LEU A 30 2.90 -13.56 -15.43
CA LEU A 30 3.10 -12.12 -15.59
C LEU A 30 1.87 -11.32 -15.11
N VAL A 31 0.66 -11.75 -15.48
CA VAL A 31 -0.59 -11.11 -15.03
C VAL A 31 -0.77 -11.27 -13.52
N VAL A 32 -0.45 -12.44 -13.00
CA VAL A 32 -0.49 -12.73 -11.56
C VAL A 32 0.51 -11.87 -10.81
N PHE A 33 1.71 -11.68 -11.33
CA PHE A 33 2.73 -10.78 -10.77
C PHE A 33 2.23 -9.34 -10.70
N VAL A 34 1.63 -8.83 -11.78
CA VAL A 34 1.07 -7.46 -11.80
C VAL A 34 -0.04 -7.32 -10.75
N PHE A 35 -0.96 -8.29 -10.68
CA PHE A 35 -2.04 -8.27 -9.70
C PHE A 35 -1.51 -8.32 -8.26
N ALA A 36 -0.57 -9.21 -7.97
CA ALA A 36 0.07 -9.32 -6.66
C ALA A 36 0.76 -8.00 -6.29
N THR A 37 1.53 -7.41 -7.21
CA THR A 37 2.25 -6.15 -6.98
C THR A 37 1.30 -4.98 -6.66
N VAL A 38 0.17 -4.89 -7.35
CA VAL A 38 -0.86 -3.87 -7.06
C VAL A 38 -1.44 -4.05 -5.66
N LEU A 39 -1.80 -5.28 -5.27
CA LEU A 39 -2.31 -5.56 -3.93
C LEU A 39 -1.26 -5.27 -2.85
N MET A 40 -0.01 -5.67 -3.08
CA MET A 40 1.11 -5.39 -2.18
C MET A 40 1.37 -3.89 -2.03
N MET A 41 1.25 -3.13 -3.12
CA MET A 41 1.41 -1.67 -3.12
C MET A 41 0.28 -1.00 -2.32
N THR A 42 -0.96 -1.41 -2.53
CA THR A 42 -2.13 -0.93 -1.78
C THR A 42 -1.99 -1.20 -0.29
N GLU A 43 -1.58 -2.42 0.08
CA GLU A 43 -1.42 -2.82 1.48
C GLU A 43 -0.22 -2.11 2.13
N GLY A 44 0.90 -2.00 1.44
CA GLY A 44 2.08 -1.27 1.92
C GLY A 44 1.77 0.20 2.21
N LEU A 45 1.06 0.85 1.30
CA LEU A 45 0.62 2.24 1.48
C LEU A 45 -0.38 2.37 2.65
N ARG A 46 -1.35 1.44 2.74
CA ARG A 46 -2.33 1.42 3.82
C ARG A 46 -1.66 1.26 5.17
N GLN A 47 -0.73 0.33 5.32
CA GLN A 47 -0.02 0.12 6.59
C GLN A 47 0.88 1.31 6.94
N THR A 48 1.55 1.90 5.96
CA THR A 48 2.41 3.08 6.17
C THR A 48 1.61 4.27 6.70
N LEU A 49 0.46 4.58 6.10
CA LEU A 49 -0.35 5.72 6.50
C LEU A 49 -1.22 5.41 7.74
N ALA A 50 -1.82 4.23 7.83
CA ALA A 50 -2.61 3.84 9.00
C ALA A 50 -1.75 3.66 10.28
N GLY A 51 -0.47 3.30 10.11
CA GLY A 51 0.52 3.28 11.20
C GLY A 51 0.98 4.66 11.64
N THR A 52 0.54 5.72 10.96
CA THR A 52 0.87 7.10 11.29
C THR A 52 -0.07 7.60 12.39
N GLY A 53 0.49 8.15 13.46
CA GLY A 53 -0.27 8.69 14.60
C GLY A 53 -0.66 7.66 15.67
N SER A 54 -1.27 8.16 16.72
CA SER A 54 -1.72 7.39 17.90
C SER A 54 -3.24 7.45 18.03
N TYR A 55 -3.84 6.36 18.50
CA TYR A 55 -5.30 6.31 18.75
C TYR A 55 -5.74 7.23 19.90
N ASN A 56 -4.86 7.48 20.89
CA ASN A 56 -5.16 8.35 22.01
C ASN A 56 -4.93 9.84 21.72
N ASN A 57 -4.34 10.14 20.57
CA ASN A 57 -4.19 11.52 20.11
C ASN A 57 -5.38 11.94 19.25
N VAL A 58 -5.69 13.22 19.30
CA VAL A 58 -6.72 13.87 18.47
C VAL A 58 -6.09 14.99 17.68
N VAL A 59 -6.24 14.93 16.38
CA VAL A 59 -5.88 16.00 15.45
C VAL A 59 -7.05 16.98 15.36
N ILE A 60 -6.75 18.23 15.47
CA ILE A 60 -7.69 19.34 15.41
C ILE A 60 -7.27 20.24 14.24
N ILE A 61 -8.14 20.37 13.25
CA ILE A 61 -7.94 21.17 12.05
C ILE A 61 -9.09 22.17 11.88
N ARG A 62 -8.89 23.17 11.06
CA ARG A 62 -9.97 24.10 10.70
C ARG A 62 -11.14 23.35 10.08
N GLN A 63 -12.35 23.70 10.45
CA GLN A 63 -13.59 23.12 9.91
C GLN A 63 -13.61 23.18 8.38
N GLY A 64 -13.93 22.03 7.76
CA GLY A 64 -13.97 21.85 6.31
C GLY A 64 -12.60 21.66 5.64
N SER A 65 -11.48 21.68 6.38
CA SER A 65 -10.17 21.29 5.85
C SER A 65 -10.06 19.76 5.74
N GLN A 66 -9.46 19.28 4.67
CA GLN A 66 -9.25 17.83 4.47
C GLN A 66 -7.88 17.38 4.94
N THR A 67 -6.91 18.29 4.93
CA THR A 67 -5.52 18.00 5.34
C THR A 67 -5.00 19.13 6.23
N GLU A 68 -3.95 18.84 6.98
CA GLU A 68 -3.27 19.80 7.84
C GLU A 68 -2.61 20.94 7.03
N VAL A 69 -2.13 20.63 5.81
CA VAL A 69 -1.50 21.60 4.91
C VAL A 69 -2.47 22.71 4.52
N GLN A 70 -3.76 22.38 4.35
CA GLN A 70 -4.82 23.30 3.97
C GLN A 70 -5.48 24.00 5.17
N SER A 71 -5.15 23.56 6.37
CA SER A 71 -5.77 24.02 7.60
C SER A 71 -5.03 25.21 8.20
N SER A 72 -5.77 26.00 8.99
CA SER A 72 -5.27 27.17 9.68
C SER A 72 -6.04 27.34 11.01
N VAL A 73 -5.33 27.17 12.11
CA VAL A 73 -5.84 27.34 13.49
C VAL A 73 -5.10 28.51 14.12
N SER A 74 -5.85 29.53 14.56
CA SER A 74 -5.24 30.74 15.14
C SER A 74 -4.61 30.46 16.51
N ARG A 75 -3.69 31.32 16.92
CA ARG A 75 -3.08 31.25 18.26
C ARG A 75 -4.13 31.39 19.37
N GLU A 76 -5.15 32.19 19.18
CA GLU A 76 -6.27 32.37 20.12
C GLU A 76 -7.07 31.08 20.26
N GLN A 77 -7.46 30.46 19.14
CA GLN A 77 -8.15 29.18 19.15
C GLN A 77 -7.30 28.08 19.82
N ALA A 78 -5.99 28.06 19.54
CA ALA A 78 -5.07 27.11 20.15
C ALA A 78 -5.01 27.28 21.69
N ASN A 79 -5.04 28.50 22.20
CA ASN A 79 -5.05 28.77 23.63
C ASN A 79 -6.38 28.40 24.30
N ILE A 80 -7.52 28.65 23.64
CA ILE A 80 -8.83 28.21 24.13
C ILE A 80 -8.87 26.68 24.23
N ILE A 81 -8.40 25.97 23.18
CA ILE A 81 -8.38 24.50 23.14
C ILE A 81 -7.46 23.95 24.22
N ALA A 82 -6.31 24.56 24.49
CA ALA A 82 -5.36 24.14 25.52
C ALA A 82 -5.94 24.20 26.95
N ALA A 83 -6.96 25.02 27.17
CA ALA A 83 -7.62 25.18 28.48
C ALA A 83 -8.81 24.22 28.69
N LEU A 84 -9.18 23.41 27.69
CA LEU A 84 -10.32 22.50 27.79
C LEU A 84 -10.01 21.30 28.68
N PRO A 85 -11.05 20.75 29.37
CA PRO A 85 -10.90 19.57 30.19
C PRO A 85 -10.70 18.31 29.30
N GLY A 86 -10.14 17.25 29.91
CA GLY A 86 -9.98 15.93 29.26
C GLY A 86 -8.61 15.70 28.63
N LEU A 87 -7.75 16.73 28.56
CA LEU A 87 -6.38 16.58 28.08
C LEU A 87 -5.53 15.80 29.08
N ALA A 88 -4.64 14.97 28.56
CA ALA A 88 -3.61 14.34 29.37
C ALA A 88 -2.59 15.37 29.85
N SER A 89 -1.96 15.10 30.95
CA SER A 89 -0.84 15.91 31.46
C SER A 89 0.36 15.00 31.67
N GLN A 90 1.53 15.48 31.30
CA GLN A 90 2.79 14.78 31.45
C GLN A 90 3.60 15.48 32.53
N PRO A 91 4.24 14.73 33.46
CA PRO A 91 4.93 15.30 34.62
C PRO A 91 5.93 16.41 34.26
N ASP A 92 6.70 16.20 33.20
CA ASP A 92 7.82 17.10 32.82
C ASP A 92 7.49 18.07 31.67
N LEU A 93 6.41 17.83 30.91
CA LEU A 93 6.07 18.56 29.72
C LEU A 93 4.74 19.33 29.78
N GLY A 94 4.01 19.20 30.91
CA GLY A 94 2.73 19.86 31.11
C GLY A 94 1.58 19.23 30.32
N THR A 95 0.63 20.03 29.82
CA THR A 95 -0.54 19.57 29.08
C THR A 95 -0.11 18.97 27.75
N SER A 96 -0.64 17.78 27.42
CA SER A 96 -0.36 17.07 26.17
C SER A 96 -1.04 17.76 24.99
N ILE A 97 -0.47 18.89 24.57
CA ILE A 97 -0.88 19.64 23.38
C ILE A 97 0.35 20.03 22.56
N SER A 98 0.32 19.68 21.28
CA SER A 98 1.32 20.13 20.29
C SER A 98 0.65 21.07 19.30
N ARG A 99 1.29 22.21 19.08
CA ARG A 99 0.91 23.18 18.04
C ARG A 99 1.77 22.89 16.82
N GLU A 100 1.13 22.51 15.71
CA GLU A 100 1.85 21.95 14.57
C GLU A 100 1.75 22.84 13.34
N VAL A 101 2.86 22.90 12.60
CA VAL A 101 2.99 23.66 11.37
C VAL A 101 3.41 22.72 10.26
N ILE A 102 2.53 22.45 9.33
CA ILE A 102 2.77 21.54 8.22
C ILE A 102 2.90 22.36 6.94
N VAL A 103 4.05 22.26 6.30
CA VAL A 103 4.37 22.99 5.07
C VAL A 103 5.02 22.05 4.07
N LEU A 104 4.71 22.20 2.79
CA LEU A 104 5.41 21.51 1.72
C LEU A 104 6.57 22.36 1.23
N VAL A 105 7.71 21.73 1.07
CA VAL A 105 8.90 22.35 0.49
C VAL A 105 9.44 21.49 -0.65
N ASN A 106 9.98 22.16 -1.65
CA ASN A 106 10.66 21.51 -2.76
C ASN A 106 12.16 21.47 -2.46
N LEU A 107 12.69 20.26 -2.29
CA LEU A 107 14.12 20.05 -2.11
C LEU A 107 14.74 19.45 -3.38
N PRO A 108 15.94 19.92 -3.80
CA PRO A 108 16.63 19.34 -4.95
C PRO A 108 17.01 17.89 -4.67
N ARG A 109 16.82 17.03 -5.65
CA ARG A 109 17.26 15.64 -5.58
C ARG A 109 18.77 15.54 -5.77
N LYS A 110 19.40 14.58 -5.12
CA LYS A 110 20.84 14.38 -5.16
C LYS A 110 21.37 13.97 -6.54
N ASP A 111 20.53 13.29 -7.33
CA ASP A 111 20.81 12.90 -8.72
C ASP A 111 20.73 14.08 -9.71
N GLY A 112 20.32 15.26 -9.25
CA GLY A 112 20.13 16.45 -10.09
C GLY A 112 18.86 16.40 -10.96
N GLU A 113 18.08 15.35 -10.90
CA GLU A 113 16.88 15.17 -11.71
C GLU A 113 15.60 15.61 -10.95
N GLY A 114 15.34 16.92 -10.91
CA GLY A 114 14.11 17.48 -10.42
C GLY A 114 14.07 17.79 -8.92
N LEU A 115 12.86 18.06 -8.44
CA LEU A 115 12.57 18.43 -7.06
C LEU A 115 11.74 17.34 -6.38
N ALA A 116 11.94 17.14 -5.10
CA ALA A 116 11.12 16.30 -4.25
C ALA A 116 10.24 17.18 -3.35
N ASN A 117 8.94 16.90 -3.30
CA ASN A 117 8.00 17.56 -2.40
C ASN A 117 8.04 16.89 -1.03
N ILE A 118 8.62 17.57 -0.05
CA ILE A 118 8.80 17.04 1.29
C ILE A 118 7.91 17.80 2.27
N VAL A 119 7.30 17.08 3.20
CA VAL A 119 6.63 17.68 4.35
C VAL A 119 7.67 18.15 5.34
N VAL A 120 7.60 19.43 5.67
CA VAL A 120 8.27 20.01 6.83
C VAL A 120 7.25 20.15 7.94
N HIS A 121 7.50 19.47 9.03
CA HIS A 121 6.62 19.31 10.18
C HIS A 121 7.20 20.08 11.37
N GLY A 122 6.69 21.28 11.63
CA GLY A 122 6.98 22.00 12.85
C GLY A 122 6.18 21.42 14.00
N THR A 123 6.85 20.97 15.03
CA THR A 123 6.24 20.38 16.23
C THR A 123 6.94 20.87 17.50
N SER A 124 6.48 20.42 18.64
CA SER A 124 7.09 20.72 19.95
C SER A 124 7.68 19.43 20.56
N PRO A 125 8.52 19.51 21.61
CA PRO A 125 8.96 18.32 22.35
C PRO A 125 7.81 17.45 22.85
N VAL A 126 6.69 18.08 23.25
CA VAL A 126 5.46 17.37 23.62
C VAL A 126 4.90 16.56 22.46
N GLY A 127 4.88 17.13 21.25
CA GLY A 127 4.39 16.46 20.05
C GLY A 127 5.21 15.23 19.67
N ILE A 128 6.54 15.29 19.84
CA ILE A 128 7.41 14.11 19.65
C ILE A 128 7.08 13.04 20.71
N HIS A 129 6.95 13.44 21.98
CA HIS A 129 6.71 12.51 23.07
C HIS A 129 5.34 11.82 22.99
N MET A 130 4.33 12.51 22.46
CA MET A 130 2.98 11.95 22.24
C MET A 130 2.95 10.85 21.16
N ARG A 131 3.99 10.74 20.34
CA ARG A 131 4.12 9.76 19.26
C ARG A 131 5.22 8.76 19.58
N GLN A 132 4.88 7.77 20.38
CA GLN A 132 5.82 6.76 20.92
C GLN A 132 6.54 5.93 19.87
N GLN A 133 6.01 5.87 18.66
CA GLN A 133 6.64 5.20 17.52
C GLN A 133 7.89 5.94 16.99
N ILE A 134 8.06 7.24 17.33
CA ILE A 134 9.21 8.02 16.89
C ILE A 134 10.41 7.71 17.77
N ARG A 135 11.46 7.18 17.16
CA ARG A 135 12.72 6.84 17.84
C ARG A 135 13.89 7.47 17.09
N VAL A 136 14.69 8.26 17.79
CA VAL A 136 15.92 8.80 17.21
C VAL A 136 16.95 7.68 17.10
N MET A 137 17.35 7.36 15.87
CA MET A 137 18.32 6.31 15.55
C MET A 137 19.76 6.84 15.59
N GLN A 138 19.96 8.08 15.12
CA GLN A 138 21.27 8.72 15.04
C GLN A 138 21.16 10.17 15.52
N GLY A 139 22.18 10.63 16.23
CA GLY A 139 22.21 12.00 16.73
C GLY A 139 21.29 12.22 17.92
N ARG A 140 20.55 13.32 17.90
CA ARG A 140 19.61 13.74 18.95
C ARG A 140 18.38 14.47 18.39
N THR A 141 17.39 14.73 19.21
CA THR A 141 16.29 15.63 18.85
C THR A 141 16.75 17.08 18.72
N PHE A 142 15.99 17.88 17.97
CA PHE A 142 16.23 19.31 17.84
C PHE A 142 16.01 20.04 19.17
N ARG A 143 16.71 21.16 19.37
CA ARG A 143 16.49 22.06 20.51
C ARG A 143 15.40 23.06 20.18
N PRO A 144 14.40 23.27 21.07
CA PRO A 144 13.43 24.33 20.90
C PRO A 144 14.10 25.69 20.71
N GLY A 145 13.54 26.52 19.84
CA GLY A 145 14.06 27.85 19.54
C GLY A 145 15.29 27.90 18.62
N SER A 146 15.76 26.77 18.11
CA SER A 146 16.92 26.69 17.23
C SER A 146 16.54 26.35 15.79
N SER A 147 17.47 26.57 14.84
CA SER A 147 17.35 26.13 13.45
C SER A 147 17.86 24.69 13.26
N GLU A 148 17.58 23.83 14.20
CA GLU A 148 17.90 22.42 14.16
C GLU A 148 16.68 21.62 13.70
N ILE A 149 16.94 20.56 12.94
CA ILE A 149 15.91 19.65 12.43
C ILE A 149 16.36 18.21 12.59
N ILE A 150 15.39 17.30 12.61
CA ILE A 150 15.58 15.87 12.48
C ILE A 150 14.87 15.39 11.21
N VAL A 151 15.38 14.34 10.60
CA VAL A 151 14.84 13.81 9.34
C VAL A 151 14.42 12.35 9.52
N GLY A 152 13.33 11.97 8.90
CA GLY A 152 12.89 10.58 8.87
C GLY A 152 13.86 9.70 8.07
N LYS A 153 13.97 8.43 8.46
CA LYS A 153 14.91 7.49 7.81
C LYS A 153 14.68 7.32 6.31
N GLY A 154 13.43 7.50 5.84
CA GLY A 154 13.08 7.42 4.42
C GLY A 154 13.74 8.52 3.57
N LEU A 155 14.15 9.63 4.17
CA LEU A 155 14.85 10.72 3.49
C LEU A 155 16.37 10.53 3.45
N THR A 156 16.90 9.59 4.23
CA THR A 156 18.36 9.30 4.27
C THR A 156 18.77 8.34 3.17
N SER A 157 17.87 7.50 2.71
CA SER A 157 18.03 6.60 1.57
C SER A 157 17.37 7.20 0.31
N GLY A 158 17.71 6.67 -0.85
CA GLY A 158 17.08 7.06 -2.11
C GLY A 158 17.51 8.42 -2.66
N LYS A 159 16.56 9.17 -3.23
CA LYS A 159 16.83 10.33 -4.11
C LYS A 159 17.31 11.59 -3.39
N LEU A 160 17.01 11.75 -2.11
CA LEU A 160 17.47 12.91 -1.32
C LEU A 160 18.80 12.66 -0.61
N GLY A 161 18.99 11.48 -0.02
CA GLY A 161 20.22 11.06 0.63
C GLY A 161 20.69 12.01 1.73
N LEU A 162 19.78 12.57 2.54
CA LEU A 162 20.07 13.49 3.63
C LEU A 162 20.84 12.77 4.75
N ARG A 163 21.86 13.43 5.30
CA ARG A 163 22.72 12.84 6.32
C ARG A 163 22.77 13.68 7.58
N LEU A 164 23.08 13.04 8.69
CA LEU A 164 23.36 13.73 9.94
C LEU A 164 24.51 14.73 9.73
N GLY A 165 24.29 15.98 10.15
CA GLY A 165 25.25 17.08 10.02
C GLY A 165 25.10 17.93 8.77
N ASP A 166 24.33 17.46 7.75
CA ASP A 166 24.05 18.26 6.56
C ASP A 166 23.21 19.50 6.92
N SER A 167 23.30 20.52 6.08
CA SER A 167 22.42 21.70 6.12
C SER A 167 21.53 21.71 4.89
N ILE A 168 20.25 22.04 5.10
CA ILE A 168 19.27 22.25 4.02
C ILE A 168 18.61 23.62 4.16
N SER A 169 18.29 24.25 3.03
CA SER A 169 17.70 25.58 3.01
C SER A 169 16.26 25.54 2.57
N PHE A 170 15.36 26.04 3.42
CA PHE A 170 13.95 26.28 3.10
C PHE A 170 13.35 27.37 4.02
N GLY A 171 12.27 27.99 3.60
CA GLY A 171 11.60 29.04 4.37
C GLY A 171 12.54 30.22 4.65
N LEU A 172 13.39 30.60 3.69
CA LEU A 172 14.37 31.68 3.82
C LEU A 172 15.40 31.51 4.96
N ARG A 173 15.63 30.25 5.39
CA ARG A 173 16.53 29.92 6.49
C ARG A 173 17.30 28.63 6.19
N GLU A 174 18.51 28.54 6.72
CA GLU A 174 19.31 27.31 6.72
C GLU A 174 19.02 26.50 7.99
N TRP A 175 18.85 25.18 7.80
CA TRP A 175 18.50 24.25 8.87
C TRP A 175 19.52 23.13 8.93
N ARG A 176 20.02 22.85 10.13
CA ARG A 176 21.00 21.80 10.38
C ARG A 176 20.33 20.51 10.81
N ILE A 177 20.70 19.41 10.16
CA ILE A 177 20.23 18.06 10.51
C ILE A 177 21.03 17.57 11.73
N VAL A 178 20.36 17.43 12.88
CA VAL A 178 20.97 17.01 14.13
C VAL A 178 20.56 15.61 14.57
N GLY A 179 19.62 14.99 13.86
CA GLY A 179 19.19 13.63 14.13
C GLY A 179 18.48 12.99 12.96
N VAL A 180 18.50 11.66 12.97
CA VAL A 180 17.72 10.80 12.06
C VAL A 180 16.79 9.97 12.94
N PHE A 181 15.51 9.93 12.61
CA PHE A 181 14.51 9.18 13.35
C PHE A 181 13.85 8.08 12.51
N ASP A 182 13.39 7.05 13.19
CA ASP A 182 12.52 5.99 12.69
C ASP A 182 11.14 6.16 13.32
N ALA A 183 10.12 6.20 12.50
CA ALA A 183 8.72 6.30 12.91
C ALA A 183 7.94 4.99 12.66
N GLY A 184 8.61 3.84 12.66
CA GLY A 184 8.00 2.54 12.50
C GLY A 184 7.45 2.26 11.10
N SER A 185 8.08 2.79 10.06
CA SER A 185 7.64 2.71 8.66
C SER A 185 6.29 3.40 8.41
N SER A 186 6.01 4.45 9.18
CA SER A 186 4.85 5.31 8.99
C SER A 186 5.14 6.45 8.01
N GLY A 187 4.12 7.23 7.65
CA GLY A 187 4.26 8.42 6.79
C GLY A 187 5.28 9.43 7.30
N PHE A 188 5.46 9.52 8.62
CA PHE A 188 6.44 10.41 9.25
C PHE A 188 7.90 10.10 8.87
N ASP A 189 8.22 8.87 8.43
CA ASP A 189 9.56 8.53 7.96
C ASP A 189 9.99 9.31 6.70
N SER A 190 9.03 9.93 6.02
CA SER A 190 9.27 10.77 4.82
C SER A 190 9.22 12.27 5.11
N GLU A 191 9.34 12.68 6.38
CA GLU A 191 9.20 14.07 6.80
C GLU A 191 10.47 14.63 7.43
N VAL A 192 10.56 15.97 7.41
CA VAL A 192 11.55 16.78 8.15
C VAL A 192 10.86 17.41 9.34
N TRP A 193 11.38 17.19 10.56
CA TRP A 193 10.79 17.69 11.80
C TRP A 193 11.67 18.71 12.50
N GLY A 194 11.04 19.76 13.03
CA GLY A 194 11.74 20.82 13.78
C GLY A 194 10.79 21.62 14.64
N ASP A 195 11.30 22.70 15.24
CA ASP A 195 10.54 23.56 16.16
C ASP A 195 9.43 24.33 15.43
N SER A 196 8.18 24.22 15.89
CA SER A 196 7.00 24.81 15.25
C SER A 196 7.07 26.36 15.21
N GLU A 197 7.55 27.01 16.26
CA GLU A 197 7.64 28.46 16.33
C GLU A 197 8.73 28.98 15.38
N GLN A 198 9.86 28.29 15.26
CA GLN A 198 10.90 28.65 14.31
C GLN A 198 10.43 28.47 12.87
N MET A 199 9.66 27.42 12.59
CA MET A 199 9.06 27.19 11.28
C MET A 199 7.98 28.24 10.95
N MET A 200 7.15 28.62 11.92
CA MET A 200 6.21 29.74 11.73
C MET A 200 6.91 31.02 11.29
N GLN A 201 8.04 31.34 11.93
CA GLN A 201 8.84 32.52 11.55
C GLN A 201 9.46 32.36 10.15
N ALA A 202 10.05 31.23 9.85
CA ALA A 202 10.72 30.97 8.57
C ALA A 202 9.74 31.05 7.39
N PHE A 203 8.52 30.56 7.57
CA PHE A 203 7.47 30.59 6.55
C PHE A 203 6.53 31.80 6.66
N ARG A 204 6.80 32.74 7.58
CA ARG A 204 5.98 33.93 7.85
C ARG A 204 4.50 33.61 8.10
N ARG A 205 4.24 32.47 8.76
CA ARG A 205 2.89 32.06 9.13
C ARG A 205 2.46 32.68 10.47
N GLN A 206 1.17 33.05 10.56
CA GLN A 206 0.57 33.60 11.78
C GLN A 206 -0.34 32.60 12.49
N SER A 207 -0.61 31.46 11.87
CA SER A 207 -1.49 30.40 12.35
C SER A 207 -0.82 29.05 12.26
N TYR A 208 -1.18 28.14 13.15
CA TYR A 208 -0.80 26.74 13.10
C TYR A 208 -1.57 26.02 12.00
N SER A 209 -1.02 24.92 11.48
CA SER A 209 -1.73 24.03 10.56
C SER A 209 -2.75 23.19 11.30
N SER A 210 -2.35 22.62 12.42
CA SER A 210 -3.17 21.75 13.27
C SER A 210 -2.75 21.86 14.73
N LEU A 211 -3.58 21.32 15.59
CA LEU A 211 -3.21 21.01 16.97
C LEU A 211 -3.34 19.50 17.15
N VAL A 212 -2.40 18.91 17.84
CA VAL A 212 -2.51 17.53 18.28
C VAL A 212 -2.60 17.51 19.80
N VAL A 213 -3.66 16.91 20.32
CA VAL A 213 -3.87 16.80 21.75
C VAL A 213 -3.88 15.34 22.17
N GLY A 214 -3.19 15.03 23.24
CA GLY A 214 -3.26 13.74 23.92
C GLY A 214 -4.43 13.73 24.88
N LEU A 215 -5.30 12.74 24.76
CA LEU A 215 -6.39 12.54 25.70
C LEU A 215 -5.92 11.67 26.89
N ARG A 216 -6.54 11.89 28.04
CA ARG A 216 -6.26 11.10 29.26
C ARG A 216 -6.58 9.62 29.06
N ASP A 217 -7.69 9.35 28.38
CA ASP A 217 -8.17 8.02 28.00
C ASP A 217 -9.07 8.10 26.77
N SER A 218 -9.41 6.96 26.18
CA SER A 218 -10.29 6.87 25.01
C SER A 218 -11.70 7.41 25.27
N ALA A 219 -12.23 7.32 26.50
CA ALA A 219 -13.56 7.76 26.86
C ALA A 219 -13.64 9.30 26.97
N SER A 220 -12.51 9.97 27.15
CA SER A 220 -12.42 11.43 27.21
C SER A 220 -12.68 12.11 25.86
N TYR A 221 -12.72 11.36 24.75
CA TYR A 221 -12.94 11.93 23.41
C TYR A 221 -14.30 12.66 23.30
N ASP A 222 -15.37 11.99 23.70
CA ASP A 222 -16.72 12.57 23.56
C ASP A 222 -16.91 13.77 24.49
N THR A 223 -16.34 13.70 25.68
CA THR A 223 -16.36 14.81 26.64
C THR A 223 -15.59 16.00 26.11
N PHE A 224 -14.41 15.78 25.56
CA PHE A 224 -13.57 16.82 24.93
C PHE A 224 -14.28 17.42 23.71
N ALA A 225 -14.86 16.59 22.84
CA ALA A 225 -15.61 17.01 21.66
C ALA A 225 -16.82 17.90 22.04
N ALA A 226 -17.57 17.50 23.07
CA ALA A 226 -18.71 18.27 23.58
C ALA A 226 -18.27 19.60 24.23
N ALA A 227 -17.15 19.63 24.93
CA ALA A 227 -16.59 20.84 25.52
C ALA A 227 -16.13 21.82 24.42
N LEU A 228 -15.49 21.30 23.36
CA LEU A 228 -15.03 22.08 22.22
C LEU A 228 -16.18 22.66 21.41
N ALA A 229 -17.23 21.87 21.16
CA ALA A 229 -18.41 22.30 20.41
C ALA A 229 -19.18 23.45 21.09
N ARG A 230 -19.00 23.63 22.40
CA ARG A 230 -19.60 24.75 23.18
C ARG A 230 -18.79 26.03 23.14
N GLN A 231 -17.59 26.02 22.52
CA GLN A 231 -16.73 27.20 22.49
C GLN A 231 -17.14 28.12 21.35
N PRO A 232 -17.65 29.32 21.62
CA PRO A 232 -18.00 30.27 20.58
C PRO A 232 -16.74 30.74 19.84
N GLY A 233 -16.80 30.78 18.50
CA GLY A 233 -15.69 31.23 17.67
C GLY A 233 -14.63 30.19 17.33
N VAL A 234 -14.69 28.98 17.89
CA VAL A 234 -13.77 27.89 17.55
C VAL A 234 -14.45 26.99 16.50
N LYS A 235 -14.14 27.23 15.23
CA LYS A 235 -14.65 26.42 14.10
C LYS A 235 -13.59 25.43 13.65
N VAL A 236 -13.59 24.26 14.25
CA VAL A 236 -12.62 23.18 13.99
C VAL A 236 -13.32 21.83 13.84
N ASP A 237 -12.68 20.94 13.11
CA ASP A 237 -13.01 19.52 13.05
C ASP A 237 -11.98 18.75 13.89
N ILE A 238 -12.46 17.72 14.59
CA ILE A 238 -11.62 16.87 15.42
C ILE A 238 -11.72 15.43 14.94
N ARG A 239 -10.60 14.75 14.90
CA ARG A 239 -10.52 13.32 14.57
C ARG A 239 -9.42 12.65 15.37
N ARG A 240 -9.58 11.38 15.70
CA ARG A 240 -8.46 10.60 16.23
C ARG A 240 -7.32 10.57 15.22
N GLU A 241 -6.09 10.76 15.68
CA GLU A 241 -4.92 10.92 14.82
C GLU A 241 -4.75 9.71 13.89
N SER A 242 -4.88 8.48 14.42
CA SER A 242 -4.79 7.25 13.62
C SER A 242 -5.89 7.15 12.55
N LEU A 243 -7.13 7.56 12.87
CA LEU A 243 -8.23 7.56 11.91
C LEU A 243 -8.08 8.66 10.86
N PHE A 244 -7.54 9.81 11.23
CA PHE A 244 -7.29 10.91 10.32
C PHE A 244 -6.32 10.51 9.19
N TYR A 245 -5.22 9.85 9.55
CA TYR A 245 -4.27 9.36 8.56
C TYR A 245 -4.77 8.11 7.82
N ALA A 246 -5.56 7.25 8.47
CA ALA A 246 -6.21 6.11 7.82
C ALA A 246 -7.19 6.56 6.72
N ASP A 247 -8.00 7.59 6.95
CA ASP A 247 -8.91 8.17 5.95
C ASP A 247 -8.15 8.71 4.72
N GLN A 248 -6.98 9.30 4.93
CA GLN A 248 -6.11 9.75 3.83
C GLN A 248 -5.56 8.56 3.04
N SER A 249 -5.20 7.49 3.75
CA SER A 249 -4.74 6.25 3.15
C SER A 249 -5.81 5.60 2.28
N GLU A 250 -7.05 5.52 2.76
CA GLU A 250 -8.16 4.86 2.05
C GLU A 250 -8.44 5.54 0.71
N LYS A 251 -8.45 6.87 0.67
CA LYS A 251 -8.68 7.61 -0.58
C LYS A 251 -7.56 7.41 -1.59
N MET A 252 -6.31 7.36 -1.14
CA MET A 252 -5.15 7.20 -2.00
C MET A 252 -5.00 5.75 -2.47
N SER A 253 -5.13 4.78 -1.55
CA SER A 253 -5.05 3.36 -1.87
C SER A 253 -6.22 2.92 -2.75
N GLY A 254 -7.42 3.46 -2.53
CA GLY A 254 -8.60 3.19 -3.35
C GLY A 254 -8.41 3.56 -4.82
N PHE A 255 -7.78 4.69 -5.11
CA PHE A 255 -7.44 5.07 -6.50
C PHE A 255 -6.49 4.07 -7.15
N ILE A 256 -5.41 3.71 -6.45
CA ILE A 256 -4.43 2.72 -6.92
C ILE A 256 -5.08 1.35 -7.13
N GLU A 257 -5.94 0.95 -6.20
CA GLU A 257 -6.66 -0.31 -6.26
C GLU A 257 -7.60 -0.40 -7.46
N ILE A 258 -8.39 0.65 -7.73
CA ILE A 258 -9.30 0.71 -8.89
C ILE A 258 -8.48 0.65 -10.18
N LEU A 259 -7.45 1.47 -10.31
CA LEU A 259 -6.59 1.49 -11.49
C LEU A 259 -5.93 0.14 -11.71
N GLY A 260 -5.34 -0.43 -10.67
CA GLY A 260 -4.66 -1.71 -10.72
C GLY A 260 -5.60 -2.88 -11.03
N LYS A 261 -6.80 -2.93 -10.43
CA LYS A 261 -7.82 -3.93 -10.75
C LYS A 261 -8.28 -3.82 -12.20
N THR A 262 -8.44 -2.60 -12.70
CA THR A 262 -8.84 -2.37 -14.10
C THR A 262 -7.78 -2.89 -15.07
N ILE A 263 -6.52 -2.54 -14.85
CA ILE A 263 -5.38 -3.03 -15.65
C ILE A 263 -5.29 -4.55 -15.58
N THR A 264 -5.41 -5.12 -14.38
CA THR A 264 -5.37 -6.57 -14.16
C THR A 264 -6.51 -7.27 -14.91
N LEU A 265 -7.72 -6.72 -14.91
CA LEU A 265 -8.84 -7.28 -15.64
C LEU A 265 -8.57 -7.33 -17.14
N ILE A 266 -8.03 -6.26 -17.73
CA ILE A 266 -7.68 -6.20 -19.15
C ILE A 266 -6.63 -7.27 -19.50
N PHE A 267 -5.56 -7.35 -18.72
CA PHE A 267 -4.51 -8.34 -18.95
C PHE A 267 -4.97 -9.76 -18.68
N SER A 268 -5.87 -9.98 -17.72
CA SER A 268 -6.41 -11.32 -17.43
C SER A 268 -7.22 -11.87 -18.61
N ILE A 269 -7.96 -11.04 -19.32
CA ILE A 269 -8.68 -11.44 -20.55
C ILE A 269 -7.67 -11.95 -21.60
N GLY A 270 -6.58 -11.20 -21.82
CA GLY A 270 -5.51 -11.62 -22.74
C GLY A 270 -4.87 -12.94 -22.33
N ALA A 271 -4.56 -13.10 -21.02
CA ALA A 271 -3.98 -14.33 -20.49
C ALA A 271 -4.93 -15.55 -20.60
N VAL A 272 -6.21 -15.35 -20.33
CA VAL A 272 -7.24 -16.39 -20.48
C VAL A 272 -7.38 -16.81 -21.95
N ILE A 273 -7.39 -15.86 -22.90
CA ILE A 273 -7.41 -16.15 -24.33
C ILE A 273 -6.14 -16.91 -24.74
N GLY A 274 -4.96 -16.49 -24.30
CA GLY A 274 -3.70 -17.19 -24.56
C GLY A 274 -3.69 -18.61 -24.01
N ALA A 275 -4.15 -18.81 -22.76
CA ALA A 275 -4.31 -20.14 -22.15
C ALA A 275 -5.33 -20.99 -22.93
N MET A 276 -6.42 -20.40 -23.38
CA MET A 276 -7.44 -21.07 -24.19
C MET A 276 -6.88 -21.57 -25.53
N ILE A 277 -6.10 -20.74 -26.25
CA ILE A 277 -5.46 -21.10 -27.52
C ILE A 277 -4.49 -22.29 -27.31
N THR A 278 -3.68 -22.25 -26.27
CA THR A 278 -2.73 -23.34 -25.96
C THR A 278 -3.45 -24.62 -25.56
N MET A 279 -4.54 -24.51 -24.82
CA MET A 279 -5.37 -25.67 -24.47
C MET A 279 -6.11 -26.25 -25.69
N TYR A 280 -6.60 -25.42 -26.64
CA TYR A 280 -7.15 -25.91 -27.91
C TYR A 280 -6.10 -26.67 -28.73
N SER A 281 -4.88 -26.16 -28.81
CA SER A 281 -3.78 -26.85 -29.45
C SER A 281 -3.47 -28.18 -28.75
N SER A 282 -3.54 -28.22 -27.40
CA SER A 282 -3.39 -29.44 -26.62
C SER A 282 -4.46 -30.49 -26.97
N VAL A 283 -5.74 -30.08 -27.06
CA VAL A 283 -6.84 -30.96 -27.47
C VAL A 283 -6.63 -31.49 -28.88
N ALA A 284 -6.27 -30.62 -29.83
CA ALA A 284 -6.05 -31.00 -31.25
C ALA A 284 -4.95 -32.06 -31.36
N ASN A 285 -3.83 -31.90 -30.66
CA ASN A 285 -2.70 -32.85 -30.71
C ASN A 285 -2.99 -34.17 -29.97
N ARG A 286 -4.05 -34.28 -29.19
CA ARG A 286 -4.45 -35.46 -28.41
C ARG A 286 -5.78 -36.05 -28.86
N THR A 287 -6.26 -35.65 -30.04
CA THR A 287 -7.57 -36.09 -30.56
C THR A 287 -7.69 -37.62 -30.59
N ARG A 288 -6.67 -38.34 -31.04
CA ARG A 288 -6.63 -39.82 -31.07
C ARG A 288 -6.65 -40.46 -29.70
N GLU A 289 -5.87 -39.90 -28.75
CA GLU A 289 -5.85 -40.34 -27.35
C GLU A 289 -7.23 -40.18 -26.69
N ILE A 290 -7.87 -39.02 -26.88
CA ILE A 290 -9.22 -38.75 -26.40
C ILE A 290 -10.23 -39.72 -27.01
N GLY A 291 -10.12 -39.98 -28.33
CA GLY A 291 -10.93 -40.96 -29.04
C GLY A 291 -10.80 -42.37 -28.46
N THR A 292 -9.58 -42.83 -28.19
CA THR A 292 -9.28 -44.13 -27.56
C THR A 292 -9.88 -44.22 -26.14
N LEU A 293 -9.70 -43.21 -25.30
CA LEU A 293 -10.30 -43.14 -23.96
C LEU A 293 -11.84 -43.26 -24.03
N ARG A 294 -12.45 -42.54 -24.98
CA ARG A 294 -13.89 -42.61 -25.21
C ARG A 294 -14.35 -43.97 -25.69
N ALA A 295 -13.60 -44.62 -26.58
CA ALA A 295 -13.88 -45.97 -27.07
C ALA A 295 -13.77 -47.04 -25.93
N LEU A 296 -12.88 -46.82 -24.97
CA LEU A 296 -12.72 -47.64 -23.76
C LEU A 296 -13.84 -47.40 -22.72
N GLY A 297 -14.82 -46.54 -23.00
CA GLY A 297 -16.01 -46.30 -22.16
C GLY A 297 -15.88 -45.19 -21.15
N PHE A 298 -14.87 -44.31 -21.22
CA PHE A 298 -14.83 -43.11 -20.38
C PHE A 298 -15.92 -42.12 -20.81
N GLN A 299 -16.65 -41.61 -19.81
CA GLN A 299 -17.72 -40.63 -20.03
C GLN A 299 -17.18 -39.24 -20.42
N ARG A 300 -18.01 -38.42 -21.10
CA ARG A 300 -17.67 -37.03 -21.46
C ARG A 300 -17.24 -36.19 -20.26
N GLY A 301 -17.92 -36.40 -19.11
CA GLY A 301 -17.57 -35.70 -17.86
C GLY A 301 -16.15 -35.99 -17.36
N ASN A 302 -15.66 -37.21 -17.53
CA ASN A 302 -14.31 -37.57 -17.13
C ASN A 302 -13.24 -36.88 -17.98
N ILE A 303 -13.53 -36.67 -19.28
CA ILE A 303 -12.66 -35.91 -20.19
C ILE A 303 -12.65 -34.43 -19.80
N ILE A 304 -13.83 -33.83 -19.58
CA ILE A 304 -13.94 -32.43 -19.12
C ILE A 304 -13.13 -32.24 -17.84
N MET A 305 -13.33 -33.13 -16.85
CA MET A 305 -12.65 -33.04 -15.56
C MET A 305 -11.11 -33.12 -15.69
N ALA A 306 -10.61 -33.98 -16.56
CA ALA A 306 -9.17 -34.10 -16.82
C ALA A 306 -8.58 -32.81 -17.39
N PHE A 307 -9.24 -32.19 -18.38
CA PHE A 307 -8.79 -30.91 -18.94
C PHE A 307 -8.94 -29.74 -17.98
N ILE A 308 -9.99 -29.72 -17.16
CA ILE A 308 -10.14 -28.71 -16.08
C ILE A 308 -9.05 -28.88 -15.03
N GLN A 309 -8.70 -30.10 -14.64
CA GLN A 309 -7.57 -30.36 -13.73
C GLN A 309 -6.24 -29.90 -14.34
N GLU A 310 -6.02 -30.13 -15.63
CA GLU A 310 -4.83 -29.64 -16.35
C GLU A 310 -4.76 -28.09 -16.33
N ALA A 311 -5.88 -27.43 -16.61
CA ALA A 311 -5.99 -25.97 -16.57
C ALA A 311 -5.83 -25.39 -15.16
N THR A 312 -6.38 -26.06 -14.15
CA THR A 312 -6.22 -25.69 -12.72
C THR A 312 -4.75 -25.79 -12.29
N LEU A 313 -4.06 -26.85 -12.71
CA LEU A 313 -2.62 -27.00 -12.42
C LEU A 313 -1.79 -25.92 -13.10
N LEU A 314 -2.10 -25.58 -14.35
CA LEU A 314 -1.46 -24.46 -15.05
C LEU A 314 -1.67 -23.15 -14.32
N GLY A 315 -2.91 -22.87 -13.88
CA GLY A 315 -3.24 -21.71 -13.06
C GLY A 315 -2.46 -21.72 -11.74
N ALA A 316 -2.41 -22.84 -11.05
CA ALA A 316 -1.66 -22.96 -9.80
C ALA A 316 -0.15 -22.72 -9.99
N LEU A 317 0.45 -23.30 -11.06
CA LEU A 317 1.85 -23.07 -11.40
C LEU A 317 2.11 -21.61 -11.72
N ALA A 318 1.24 -20.96 -12.50
CA ALA A 318 1.34 -19.53 -12.80
C ALA A 318 1.21 -18.68 -11.54
N GLY A 319 0.31 -19.04 -10.62
CA GLY A 319 0.14 -18.42 -9.32
C GLY A 319 1.42 -18.46 -8.48
N VAL A 320 2.00 -19.62 -8.36
CA VAL A 320 3.26 -19.82 -7.60
C VAL A 320 4.39 -19.03 -8.24
N LEU A 321 4.58 -19.11 -9.57
CA LEU A 321 5.63 -18.37 -10.26
C LEU A 321 5.46 -16.86 -10.14
N GLY A 322 4.24 -16.36 -10.34
CA GLY A 322 3.92 -14.94 -10.20
C GLY A 322 4.17 -14.42 -8.77
N LEU A 323 3.77 -15.19 -7.75
CA LEU A 323 4.01 -14.85 -6.35
C LEU A 323 5.49 -14.89 -5.98
N ILE A 324 6.26 -15.87 -6.47
CA ILE A 324 7.71 -15.91 -6.24
C ILE A 324 8.36 -14.61 -6.79
N VAL A 325 8.03 -14.21 -8.01
CA VAL A 325 8.57 -12.98 -8.59
C VAL A 325 8.08 -11.75 -7.81
N ALA A 326 6.81 -11.70 -7.44
CA ALA A 326 6.24 -10.59 -6.66
C ALA A 326 6.88 -10.47 -5.28
N SER A 327 7.28 -11.58 -4.64
CA SER A 327 7.89 -11.56 -3.31
C SER A 327 9.22 -10.79 -3.28
N PHE A 328 9.95 -10.72 -4.40
CA PHE A 328 11.16 -9.91 -4.49
C PHE A 328 10.88 -8.40 -4.48
N MET A 329 9.66 -7.99 -4.81
CA MET A 329 9.27 -6.58 -4.76
C MET A 329 9.24 -6.01 -3.33
N GLN A 330 9.19 -6.83 -2.29
CA GLN A 330 9.26 -6.39 -0.89
C GLN A 330 10.60 -5.71 -0.53
N PHE A 331 11.65 -5.99 -1.29
CA PHE A 331 12.97 -5.36 -1.10
C PHE A 331 13.10 -3.99 -1.78
N VAL A 332 12.10 -3.60 -2.56
CA VAL A 332 12.09 -2.33 -3.30
C VAL A 332 11.33 -1.29 -2.50
N GLU A 333 11.97 -0.16 -2.25
CA GLU A 333 11.31 1.03 -1.70
C GLU A 333 10.70 1.84 -2.85
N ILE A 334 9.43 2.12 -2.75
CA ILE A 334 8.69 2.91 -3.74
C ILE A 334 8.32 4.25 -3.11
N SER A 335 8.54 5.31 -3.87
CA SER A 335 8.05 6.65 -3.54
C SER A 335 6.85 6.97 -4.42
N THR A 336 5.78 7.44 -3.80
CA THR A 336 4.60 7.96 -4.51
C THR A 336 4.20 9.31 -3.96
N THR A 337 3.51 10.09 -4.78
CA THR A 337 2.99 11.39 -4.34
C THR A 337 1.60 11.20 -3.73
N ASN A 338 1.42 11.65 -2.51
CA ASN A 338 0.12 11.72 -1.87
C ASN A 338 -0.74 12.77 -2.60
N ILE A 339 -1.84 12.36 -3.20
CA ILE A 339 -2.72 13.21 -4.01
C ILE A 339 -3.37 14.33 -3.18
N GLN A 340 -3.54 14.15 -1.88
CA GLN A 340 -4.20 15.11 -1.00
C GLN A 340 -3.22 16.17 -0.45
N THR A 341 -2.01 15.76 -0.11
CA THR A 341 -0.98 16.63 0.47
C THR A 341 0.07 17.05 -0.55
N PHE A 342 0.12 16.41 -1.72
CA PHE A 342 1.16 16.54 -2.75
C PHE A 342 2.59 16.22 -2.28
N SER A 343 2.72 15.58 -1.11
CA SER A 343 4.01 15.16 -0.56
C SER A 343 4.44 13.80 -1.12
N GLU A 344 5.74 13.58 -1.21
CA GLU A 344 6.30 12.26 -1.49
C GLU A 344 6.24 11.40 -0.21
N VAL A 345 5.67 10.20 -0.34
CA VAL A 345 5.61 9.19 0.70
C VAL A 345 6.40 7.97 0.23
N VAL A 346 7.40 7.59 1.00
CA VAL A 346 8.19 6.37 0.76
C VAL A 346 7.56 5.22 1.54
N PHE A 347 7.32 4.10 0.87
CA PHE A 347 6.77 2.89 1.50
C PHE A 347 7.33 1.64 0.85
N ARG A 348 7.14 0.50 1.50
CA ARG A 348 7.51 -0.82 0.99
C ARG A 348 6.28 -1.61 0.59
N LEU A 349 6.44 -2.48 -0.39
CA LEU A 349 5.41 -3.42 -0.76
C LEU A 349 5.34 -4.53 0.28
N ILE A 350 4.12 -4.85 0.74
CA ILE A 350 3.92 -5.83 1.80
C ILE A 350 3.12 -7.01 1.26
N LEU A 351 3.71 -8.20 1.35
CA LEU A 351 3.06 -9.45 0.98
C LEU A 351 2.44 -10.10 2.23
N THR A 352 1.12 -10.03 2.35
CA THR A 352 0.38 -10.68 3.44
C THR A 352 -0.13 -12.07 3.03
N PRO A 353 -0.42 -12.97 3.99
CA PRO A 353 -1.05 -14.26 3.67
C PRO A 353 -2.39 -14.13 2.94
N GLU A 354 -3.14 -13.05 3.21
CA GLU A 354 -4.41 -12.76 2.53
C GLU A 354 -4.18 -12.45 1.05
N ILE A 355 -3.15 -11.66 0.73
CA ILE A 355 -2.77 -11.37 -0.66
C ILE A 355 -2.35 -12.65 -1.37
N VAL A 356 -1.55 -13.50 -0.73
CA VAL A 356 -1.15 -14.80 -1.30
C VAL A 356 -2.37 -15.65 -1.65
N LEU A 357 -3.34 -15.74 -0.74
CA LEU A 357 -4.58 -16.48 -0.97
C LEU A 357 -5.40 -15.88 -2.13
N GLN A 358 -5.61 -14.56 -2.13
CA GLN A 358 -6.37 -13.87 -3.18
C GLN A 358 -5.74 -14.08 -4.56
N VAL A 359 -4.42 -13.94 -4.64
CA VAL A 359 -3.66 -14.09 -5.88
C VAL A 359 -3.69 -15.54 -6.38
N MET A 360 -3.57 -16.52 -5.49
CA MET A 360 -3.68 -17.93 -5.84
C MET A 360 -5.07 -18.30 -6.35
N LEU A 361 -6.12 -17.82 -5.68
CA LEU A 361 -7.51 -18.04 -6.12
C LEU A 361 -7.76 -17.41 -7.48
N PHE A 362 -7.29 -16.17 -7.70
CA PHE A 362 -7.39 -15.48 -8.97
C PHE A 362 -6.68 -16.23 -10.10
N SER A 363 -5.47 -16.70 -9.87
CA SER A 363 -4.68 -17.45 -10.85
C SER A 363 -5.33 -18.78 -11.24
N ILE A 364 -5.83 -19.53 -10.25
CA ILE A 364 -6.57 -20.76 -10.48
C ILE A 364 -7.84 -20.48 -11.28
N PHE A 365 -8.57 -19.43 -10.92
CA PHE A 365 -9.79 -19.03 -11.62
C PHE A 365 -9.51 -18.70 -13.09
N MET A 366 -8.46 -17.94 -13.39
CA MET A 366 -8.04 -17.67 -14.77
C MET A 366 -7.69 -18.96 -15.52
N GLY A 367 -6.96 -19.87 -14.87
CA GLY A 367 -6.62 -21.18 -15.46
C GLY A 367 -7.87 -21.96 -15.84
N VAL A 368 -8.83 -22.08 -14.91
CA VAL A 368 -10.10 -22.78 -15.15
C VAL A 368 -10.87 -22.12 -16.30
N LEU A 369 -11.01 -20.80 -16.31
CA LEU A 369 -11.69 -20.09 -17.39
C LEU A 369 -11.05 -20.36 -18.77
N GLY A 370 -9.71 -20.35 -18.83
CA GLY A 370 -8.99 -20.67 -20.07
C GLY A 370 -9.17 -22.13 -20.53
N GLY A 371 -9.43 -23.04 -19.57
CA GLY A 371 -9.59 -24.48 -19.84
C GLY A 371 -11.01 -24.94 -20.16
N VAL A 372 -12.06 -24.25 -19.71
CA VAL A 372 -13.46 -24.71 -19.81
C VAL A 372 -13.91 -24.96 -21.25
N LEU A 373 -13.74 -24.00 -22.15
CA LEU A 373 -14.19 -24.11 -23.54
C LEU A 373 -13.41 -25.21 -24.29
N PRO A 374 -12.07 -25.30 -24.22
CA PRO A 374 -11.33 -26.41 -24.79
C PRO A 374 -11.72 -27.78 -24.23
N ALA A 375 -11.98 -27.87 -22.91
CA ALA A 375 -12.44 -29.11 -22.26
C ALA A 375 -13.79 -29.60 -22.80
N ILE A 376 -14.75 -28.68 -22.98
CA ILE A 376 -16.05 -29.01 -23.57
C ILE A 376 -15.88 -29.49 -25.00
N ARG A 377 -15.01 -28.85 -25.81
CA ARG A 377 -14.72 -29.28 -27.17
C ARG A 377 -14.11 -30.69 -27.21
N ALA A 378 -13.13 -30.96 -26.35
CA ALA A 378 -12.51 -32.27 -26.22
C ALA A 378 -13.55 -33.38 -25.95
N ALA A 379 -14.49 -33.14 -25.05
CA ALA A 379 -15.54 -34.08 -24.67
C ALA A 379 -16.59 -34.33 -25.77
N ARG A 380 -16.73 -33.39 -26.71
CA ARG A 380 -17.68 -33.47 -27.82
C ARG A 380 -17.09 -34.09 -29.09
N LEU A 381 -15.80 -34.46 -29.10
CA LEU A 381 -15.18 -35.13 -30.25
C LEU A 381 -15.89 -36.44 -30.58
N GLU A 382 -16.17 -36.68 -31.85
CA GLU A 382 -16.73 -37.92 -32.35
C GLU A 382 -15.67 -39.01 -32.39
N ILE A 383 -15.98 -40.17 -31.80
CA ILE A 383 -15.03 -41.27 -31.61
C ILE A 383 -14.48 -41.73 -32.98
N VAL A 384 -15.35 -41.88 -33.99
CA VAL A 384 -14.97 -42.37 -35.32
C VAL A 384 -14.00 -41.39 -36.01
N ASN A 385 -14.31 -40.11 -35.98
CA ASN A 385 -13.47 -39.06 -36.61
C ASN A 385 -12.14 -38.90 -35.84
N ALA A 386 -12.17 -39.05 -34.52
CA ALA A 386 -10.97 -38.94 -33.65
C ALA A 386 -9.97 -40.10 -33.91
N LEU A 387 -10.46 -41.28 -34.22
CA LEU A 387 -9.62 -42.45 -34.54
C LEU A 387 -9.09 -42.47 -35.98
N ARG A 388 -9.76 -41.77 -36.92
CA ARG A 388 -9.37 -41.63 -38.34
C ARG A 388 -8.36 -40.50 -38.61
N SER A 389 -8.26 -39.54 -37.69
CA SER A 389 -7.31 -38.42 -37.80
C SER A 389 -5.91 -38.89 -37.38
N GLY A 390 -5.20 -39.59 -38.25
CA GLY A 390 -3.83 -40.05 -38.06
C GLY A 390 -3.17 -40.32 -39.37
#